data_d917526ce357f2af04b0051868977b30
#
_entry.id   d917526ce357f2af04b0051868977b30
#
_cell.length_a   1.000
_cell.length_b   1.000
_cell.length_c   1.000
_cell.angle_alpha   90.00
_cell.angle_beta   90.00
_cell.angle_gamma   90.00
#
_symmetry.space_group_name_H-M   'P 1'
#
loop_
_entity.id
_entity.type
_entity.pdbx_description
1 polymer ?
#
loop_
_entity_poly.entity_id
_entity_poly.type
_entity_poly.pdbx_seq_one_letter_code
_entity_poly.pdbx_strand_id
1 'polypeptide(L)'
;MVLGQKGNLHMAKTEKKNKLKVLFAASECLPFVKTGGLADVAGALPKQLCRDGADARVVLPFYKPIKEKYRMQCKHVCDFILRLGWRSQYCGVEQLTLEGITYYFIDNEFYFGRDYIYGNFDSSEGERFAYFSKAILESLPRINFMPDVLHLNDWQTAMVGPLLKLQYAADPAYAHLRTLLTIHNLRYQGIFDRGFMDELLSLGAPCFDPNLLEFNGCVNFLKGGIVYADRISTVSPTYAREILTPYYGEGLDGVLRARENALIGLINGIDTAYFNPADD
;
A
#
# COMPACT_ATOMS: atom_id res chain seq x y z
N MET A 1 -54.49 43.39 -21.10
CA MET A 1 -53.17 43.61 -20.48
C MET A 1 -52.84 42.40 -19.62
N VAL A 2 -52.07 41.48 -20.15
CA VAL A 2 -51.69 40.26 -19.44
C VAL A 2 -50.15 40.27 -19.35
N LEU A 3 -49.63 40.44 -18.15
CA LEU A 3 -48.20 40.44 -17.85
C LEU A 3 -47.72 39.00 -17.76
N GLY A 4 -46.81 38.61 -18.66
CA GLY A 4 -46.14 37.35 -18.62
C GLY A 4 -45.04 37.31 -17.53
N GLN A 5 -45.16 36.34 -16.62
CA GLN A 5 -44.09 36.00 -15.69
C GLN A 5 -43.04 35.15 -16.43
N LYS A 6 -41.84 35.71 -16.53
CA LYS A 6 -40.62 34.92 -16.93
C LYS A 6 -40.16 34.09 -15.74
N GLY A 7 -40.38 32.79 -15.81
CA GLY A 7 -39.79 31.84 -14.88
C GLY A 7 -38.27 31.76 -15.08
N ASN A 8 -37.49 32.16 -14.07
CA ASN A 8 -36.05 31.89 -14.01
C ASN A 8 -35.82 30.40 -13.73
N LEU A 9 -35.40 29.66 -14.75
CA LEU A 9 -34.83 28.31 -14.55
C LEU A 9 -33.47 28.47 -13.86
N HIS A 10 -33.43 28.20 -12.55
CA HIS A 10 -32.18 27.99 -11.86
C HIS A 10 -31.62 26.64 -12.34
N MET A 11 -30.63 26.70 -13.22
CA MET A 11 -29.79 25.54 -13.50
C MET A 11 -29.05 25.17 -12.21
N ALA A 12 -29.45 24.06 -11.60
CA ALA A 12 -28.69 23.46 -10.51
C ALA A 12 -27.28 23.15 -11.02
N LYS A 13 -26.29 23.85 -10.45
CA LYS A 13 -24.88 23.49 -10.64
C LYS A 13 -24.72 22.06 -10.09
N THR A 14 -24.51 21.10 -10.97
CA THR A 14 -24.05 19.75 -10.59
C THR A 14 -22.72 19.92 -9.88
N GLU A 15 -22.71 19.75 -8.57
CA GLU A 15 -21.48 19.64 -7.78
C GLU A 15 -20.67 18.49 -8.40
N LYS A 16 -19.48 18.80 -8.92
CA LYS A 16 -18.51 17.79 -9.32
C LYS A 16 -18.17 16.97 -8.08
N LYS A 17 -18.77 15.81 -7.93
CA LYS A 17 -18.45 14.85 -6.90
C LYS A 17 -16.94 14.58 -6.99
N ASN A 18 -16.16 14.99 -5.98
CA ASN A 18 -14.73 14.71 -5.96
C ASN A 18 -14.52 13.21 -6.10
N LYS A 19 -13.66 12.81 -7.05
CA LYS A 19 -13.31 11.40 -7.22
C LYS A 19 -12.57 10.90 -5.98
N LEU A 20 -12.94 9.71 -5.50
CA LEU A 20 -12.17 9.02 -4.46
C LEU A 20 -10.75 8.76 -4.97
N LYS A 21 -9.75 9.23 -4.24
CA LYS A 21 -8.34 9.04 -4.57
C LYS A 21 -7.77 7.85 -3.81
N VAL A 22 -7.24 6.88 -4.52
CA VAL A 22 -6.67 5.66 -3.94
C VAL A 22 -5.21 5.51 -4.38
N LEU A 23 -4.29 5.36 -3.43
CA LEU A 23 -2.92 4.92 -3.72
C LEU A 23 -2.77 3.47 -3.32
N PHE A 24 -2.63 2.61 -4.32
CA PHE A 24 -2.44 1.18 -4.15
C PHE A 24 -0.94 0.90 -4.00
N ALA A 25 -0.50 0.53 -2.80
CA ALA A 25 0.88 0.21 -2.49
C ALA A 25 1.11 -1.29 -2.51
N ALA A 26 2.05 -1.76 -3.33
CA ALA A 26 2.35 -3.17 -3.47
C ALA A 26 3.85 -3.41 -3.72
N SER A 27 4.31 -4.60 -3.39
CA SER A 27 5.68 -5.04 -3.67
C SER A 27 5.83 -5.66 -5.07
N GLU A 28 4.74 -6.06 -5.71
CA GLU A 28 4.69 -6.57 -7.07
C GLU A 28 3.41 -6.13 -7.77
N CYS A 29 3.44 -6.02 -9.10
CA CYS A 29 2.32 -5.59 -9.91
C CYS A 29 2.55 -5.97 -11.38
N LEU A 30 1.56 -6.59 -12.04
CA LEU A 30 1.54 -6.73 -13.49
C LEU A 30 1.34 -5.37 -14.17
N PRO A 31 2.00 -5.10 -15.33
CA PRO A 31 2.85 -6.01 -16.11
C PRO A 31 4.34 -5.91 -15.76
N PHE A 32 4.71 -5.34 -14.63
CA PHE A 32 6.10 -4.99 -14.29
C PHE A 32 6.86 -6.18 -13.71
N VAL A 33 6.40 -6.71 -12.57
CA VAL A 33 7.00 -7.85 -11.88
C VAL A 33 5.91 -8.71 -11.24
N LYS A 34 6.11 -10.03 -11.25
CA LYS A 34 5.18 -11.00 -10.67
C LYS A 34 5.94 -12.17 -10.05
N THR A 35 5.60 -12.49 -8.82
CA THR A 35 6.02 -13.73 -8.14
C THR A 35 4.81 -14.53 -7.66
N GLY A 36 3.69 -13.87 -7.38
CA GLY A 36 2.47 -14.48 -6.86
C GLY A 36 1.19 -13.78 -7.32
N GLY A 37 0.08 -14.12 -6.65
CA GLY A 37 -1.24 -13.58 -6.98
C GLY A 37 -1.44 -12.12 -6.64
N LEU A 38 -0.60 -11.53 -5.77
CA LEU A 38 -0.63 -10.10 -5.48
C LEU A 38 -0.44 -9.27 -6.76
N ALA A 39 0.48 -9.69 -7.64
CA ALA A 39 0.76 -8.98 -8.89
C ALA A 39 -0.47 -8.90 -9.80
N ASP A 40 -1.29 -9.96 -9.86
CA ASP A 40 -2.53 -9.98 -10.63
C ASP A 40 -3.54 -8.97 -10.07
N VAL A 41 -3.72 -8.95 -8.76
CA VAL A 41 -4.62 -8.00 -8.07
C VAL A 41 -4.14 -6.56 -8.26
N ALA A 42 -2.86 -6.30 -8.06
CA ALA A 42 -2.27 -4.96 -8.21
C ALA A 42 -2.33 -4.45 -9.66
N GLY A 43 -2.32 -5.36 -10.65
CA GLY A 43 -2.48 -5.04 -12.06
C GLY A 43 -3.94 -4.80 -12.50
N ALA A 44 -4.91 -5.44 -11.83
CA ALA A 44 -6.31 -5.44 -12.22
C ALA A 44 -7.17 -4.45 -11.42
N LEU A 45 -7.10 -4.49 -10.08
CA LEU A 45 -7.99 -3.72 -9.21
C LEU A 45 -7.91 -2.20 -9.43
N PRO A 46 -6.73 -1.56 -9.55
CA PRO A 46 -6.66 -0.13 -9.82
C PRO A 46 -7.34 0.28 -11.12
N LYS A 47 -7.25 -0.55 -12.18
CA LYS A 47 -7.94 -0.32 -13.46
C LYS A 47 -9.46 -0.34 -13.26
N GLN A 48 -9.98 -1.30 -12.50
CA GLN A 48 -11.41 -1.38 -12.23
C GLN A 48 -11.89 -0.20 -11.37
N LEU A 49 -11.16 0.18 -10.34
CA LEU A 49 -11.48 1.36 -9.53
C LEU A 49 -11.55 2.64 -10.38
N CYS A 50 -10.64 2.80 -11.34
CA CYS A 50 -10.70 3.93 -12.27
C CYS A 50 -11.93 3.88 -13.20
N ARG A 51 -12.32 2.69 -13.69
CA ARG A 51 -13.56 2.50 -14.47
C ARG A 51 -14.79 2.86 -13.63
N ASP A 52 -14.78 2.56 -12.34
CA ASP A 52 -15.85 2.88 -11.39
C ASP A 52 -15.82 4.34 -10.92
N GLY A 53 -14.91 5.15 -11.45
CA GLY A 53 -14.87 6.60 -11.26
C GLY A 53 -13.91 7.11 -10.20
N ALA A 54 -13.10 6.26 -9.56
CA ALA A 54 -12.01 6.68 -8.67
C ALA A 54 -10.80 7.23 -9.46
N ASP A 55 -9.89 7.94 -8.77
CA ASP A 55 -8.52 8.20 -9.22
C ASP A 55 -7.62 7.23 -8.47
N ALA A 56 -7.44 6.02 -9.02
CA ALA A 56 -6.59 5.00 -8.45
C ALA A 56 -5.22 5.01 -9.12
N ARG A 57 -4.16 5.08 -8.31
CA ARG A 57 -2.76 5.04 -8.73
C ARG A 57 -2.04 3.95 -7.97
N VAL A 58 -0.90 3.51 -8.49
CA VAL A 58 -0.11 2.43 -7.91
C VAL A 58 1.27 2.95 -7.52
N VAL A 59 1.80 2.50 -6.37
CA VAL A 59 3.19 2.73 -5.98
C VAL A 59 3.87 1.39 -5.69
N LEU A 60 5.06 1.21 -6.27
CA LEU A 60 5.87 0.01 -6.09
C LEU A 60 7.37 0.34 -6.12
N PRO A 61 8.25 -0.56 -5.62
CA PRO A 61 9.68 -0.37 -5.73
C PRO A 61 10.14 -0.39 -7.19
N PHE A 62 11.14 0.44 -7.52
CA PHE A 62 11.74 0.45 -8.87
C PHE A 62 12.82 -0.63 -8.98
N TYR A 63 12.39 -1.89 -9.00
CA TYR A 63 13.29 -3.03 -9.11
C TYR A 63 14.10 -3.00 -10.41
N LYS A 64 15.29 -3.61 -10.39
CA LYS A 64 16.18 -3.70 -11.56
C LYS A 64 15.47 -4.18 -12.84
N PRO A 65 14.67 -5.26 -12.83
CA PRO A 65 13.95 -5.70 -14.05
C PRO A 65 12.97 -4.66 -14.59
N ILE A 66 12.36 -3.85 -13.71
CA ILE A 66 11.48 -2.76 -14.15
C ILE A 66 12.31 -1.63 -14.77
N LYS A 67 13.45 -1.26 -14.13
CA LYS A 67 14.36 -0.23 -14.64
C LYS A 67 14.87 -0.59 -16.04
N GLU A 68 15.33 -1.80 -16.24
CA GLU A 68 15.86 -2.27 -17.53
C GLU A 68 14.84 -2.15 -18.66
N LYS A 69 13.55 -2.40 -18.38
CA LYS A 69 12.50 -2.40 -19.38
C LYS A 69 11.80 -1.05 -19.56
N TYR A 70 11.60 -0.29 -18.47
CA TYR A 70 10.68 0.84 -18.48
C TYR A 70 11.32 2.19 -18.16
N ARG A 71 12.58 2.28 -17.72
CA ARG A 71 13.20 3.54 -17.30
C ARG A 71 13.10 4.65 -18.35
N MET A 72 13.31 4.33 -19.63
CA MET A 72 13.24 5.30 -20.72
C MET A 72 11.83 5.86 -20.98
N GLN A 73 10.81 5.19 -20.47
CA GLN A 73 9.41 5.62 -20.57
C GLN A 73 8.94 6.35 -19.29
N CYS A 74 9.73 6.29 -18.23
CA CYS A 74 9.41 6.95 -16.99
C CYS A 74 9.77 8.43 -17.04
N LYS A 75 8.94 9.24 -16.38
CA LYS A 75 9.22 10.64 -16.08
C LYS A 75 9.71 10.74 -14.65
N HIS A 76 10.87 11.38 -14.46
CA HIS A 76 11.33 11.75 -13.12
C HIS A 76 10.38 12.78 -12.50
N VAL A 77 9.93 12.54 -11.26
CA VAL A 77 9.01 13.42 -10.54
C VAL A 77 9.75 14.25 -9.51
N CYS A 78 10.52 13.61 -8.64
CA CYS A 78 11.31 14.25 -7.58
C CYS A 78 12.34 13.29 -7.01
N ASP A 79 13.29 13.87 -6.31
CA ASP A 79 14.21 13.16 -5.42
C ASP A 79 14.36 13.89 -4.07
N PHE A 80 14.69 13.15 -3.05
CA PHE A 80 14.91 13.67 -1.70
C PHE A 80 15.75 12.69 -0.88
N ILE A 81 16.26 13.19 0.26
CA ILE A 81 16.91 12.32 1.24
C ILE A 81 15.86 11.86 2.26
N LEU A 82 15.68 10.56 2.32
CA LEU A 82 14.82 9.91 3.29
C LEU A 82 15.62 9.46 4.50
N ARG A 83 15.15 9.83 5.69
CA ARG A 83 15.74 9.36 6.96
C ARG A 83 15.04 8.09 7.42
N LEU A 84 15.82 7.02 7.59
CA LEU A 84 15.37 5.75 8.13
C LEU A 84 16.21 5.42 9.37
N GLY A 85 15.68 5.72 10.55
CA GLY A 85 16.45 5.72 11.76
C GLY A 85 17.64 6.70 11.65
N TRP A 86 18.86 6.21 11.91
CA TRP A 86 20.09 6.99 11.76
C TRP A 86 20.59 7.10 10.30
N ARG A 87 20.03 6.30 9.39
CA ARG A 87 20.44 6.26 7.99
C ARG A 87 19.83 7.43 7.20
N SER A 88 20.60 7.97 6.27
CA SER A 88 20.14 8.94 5.27
C SER A 88 20.30 8.31 3.91
N GLN A 89 19.20 8.06 3.23
CA GLN A 89 19.16 7.34 1.96
C GLN A 89 18.54 8.20 0.86
N TYR A 90 19.08 8.11 -0.34
CA TYR A 90 18.46 8.69 -1.53
C TYR A 90 17.10 8.07 -1.77
N CYS A 91 16.12 8.86 -2.18
CA CYS A 91 14.83 8.42 -2.64
C CYS A 91 14.44 9.20 -3.89
N GLY A 92 14.41 8.51 -5.03
CA GLY A 92 13.85 9.02 -6.25
C GLY A 92 12.41 8.54 -6.44
N VAL A 93 11.60 9.32 -7.13
CA VAL A 93 10.26 8.94 -7.55
C VAL A 93 10.15 9.09 -9.05
N GLU A 94 9.94 7.97 -9.74
CA GLU A 94 9.70 7.91 -11.15
C GLU A 94 8.22 7.65 -11.43
N GLN A 95 7.67 8.22 -12.51
CA GLN A 95 6.27 8.04 -12.90
C GLN A 95 6.17 7.46 -14.29
N LEU A 96 5.27 6.50 -14.45
CA LEU A 96 4.84 5.97 -15.75
C LEU A 96 3.31 5.97 -15.81
N THR A 97 2.76 6.35 -16.96
CA THR A 97 1.34 6.14 -17.23
C THR A 97 1.22 5.04 -18.27
N LEU A 98 0.55 3.94 -17.88
CA LEU A 98 0.33 2.78 -18.75
C LEU A 98 -1.13 2.36 -18.66
N GLU A 99 -1.79 2.17 -19.80
CA GLU A 99 -3.22 1.78 -19.88
C GLU A 99 -4.15 2.68 -19.04
N GLY A 100 -3.84 3.97 -18.97
CA GLY A 100 -4.62 4.96 -18.21
C GLY A 100 -4.38 4.98 -16.70
N ILE A 101 -3.53 4.10 -16.18
CA ILE A 101 -3.14 4.07 -14.77
C ILE A 101 -1.79 4.78 -14.58
N THR A 102 -1.71 5.59 -13.53
CA THR A 102 -0.45 6.20 -13.11
C THR A 102 0.24 5.29 -12.10
N TYR A 103 1.47 4.93 -12.41
CA TYR A 103 2.37 4.17 -11.55
C TYR A 103 3.50 5.08 -11.06
N TYR A 104 3.76 5.02 -9.77
CA TYR A 104 4.93 5.62 -9.13
C TYR A 104 5.92 4.52 -8.75
N PHE A 105 7.20 4.72 -9.05
CA PHE A 105 8.26 3.81 -8.67
C PHE A 105 9.19 4.50 -7.68
N ILE A 106 9.39 3.90 -6.52
CA ILE A 106 10.36 4.35 -5.52
C ILE A 106 11.73 3.84 -5.91
N ASP A 107 12.60 4.78 -6.32
CA ASP A 107 13.95 4.48 -6.79
C ASP A 107 14.98 4.62 -5.66
N ASN A 108 15.67 3.53 -5.42
CA ASN A 108 16.87 3.46 -4.61
C ASN A 108 17.70 2.25 -5.06
N GLU A 109 18.89 2.49 -5.59
CA GLU A 109 19.72 1.42 -6.16
C GLU A 109 20.19 0.42 -5.11
N PHE A 110 20.52 0.88 -3.90
CA PHE A 110 20.97 0.01 -2.82
C PHE A 110 19.90 -1.00 -2.38
N TYR A 111 18.62 -0.57 -2.32
CA TYR A 111 17.52 -1.44 -1.88
C TYR A 111 16.89 -2.22 -3.04
N PHE A 112 16.76 -1.64 -4.23
CA PHE A 112 15.94 -2.21 -5.31
C PHE A 112 16.72 -2.53 -6.60
N GLY A 113 18.03 -2.21 -6.67
CA GLY A 113 18.91 -2.57 -7.78
C GLY A 113 19.35 -4.03 -7.81
N ARG A 114 18.60 -4.93 -7.17
CA ARG A 114 18.90 -6.36 -7.05
C ARG A 114 18.26 -7.17 -8.18
N ASP A 115 18.83 -8.34 -8.48
CA ASP A 115 18.32 -9.26 -9.51
C ASP A 115 17.08 -10.05 -9.06
N TYR A 116 16.66 -9.90 -7.81
CA TYR A 116 15.51 -10.60 -7.22
C TYR A 116 14.55 -9.62 -6.54
N ILE A 117 13.26 -9.96 -6.55
CA ILE A 117 12.20 -9.15 -5.92
C ILE A 117 12.15 -9.43 -4.42
N TYR A 118 12.23 -10.70 -4.03
CA TYR A 118 12.25 -11.15 -2.64
C TYR A 118 13.54 -11.93 -2.36
N GLY A 119 14.16 -11.66 -1.21
CA GLY A 119 15.35 -12.35 -0.74
C GLY A 119 15.03 -13.48 0.25
N ASN A 120 15.93 -13.68 1.21
CA ASN A 120 15.87 -14.78 2.18
C ASN A 120 15.15 -14.40 3.49
N PHE A 121 14.33 -13.36 3.53
CA PHE A 121 13.67 -12.83 4.73
C PHE A 121 14.65 -12.44 5.85
N ASP A 122 15.84 -12.04 5.49
CA ASP A 122 16.87 -11.55 6.40
C ASP A 122 16.67 -10.06 6.75
N SER A 123 17.57 -9.52 7.55
CA SER A 123 17.54 -8.12 7.98
C SER A 123 17.51 -7.14 6.80
N SER A 124 18.15 -7.49 5.67
CA SER A 124 18.16 -6.62 4.49
C SER A 124 16.78 -6.53 3.83
N GLU A 125 15.95 -7.56 3.92
CA GLU A 125 14.57 -7.54 3.46
C GLU A 125 13.72 -6.62 4.36
N GLY A 126 13.86 -6.74 5.67
CA GLY A 126 13.19 -5.86 6.62
C GLY A 126 13.53 -4.39 6.40
N GLU A 127 14.82 -4.09 6.24
CA GLU A 127 15.29 -2.72 6.01
C GLU A 127 14.73 -2.12 4.72
N ARG A 128 14.75 -2.86 3.60
CA ARG A 128 14.27 -2.35 2.31
C ARG A 128 12.76 -2.10 2.30
N PHE A 129 11.95 -2.90 2.98
CA PHE A 129 10.50 -2.69 3.04
C PHE A 129 10.08 -1.71 4.16
N ALA A 130 10.88 -1.54 5.22
CA ALA A 130 10.76 -0.40 6.13
C ALA A 130 11.04 0.92 5.39
N TYR A 131 12.11 0.94 4.58
CA TYR A 131 12.42 2.06 3.69
C TYR A 131 11.27 2.34 2.72
N PHE A 132 10.75 1.32 2.02
CA PHE A 132 9.64 1.46 1.08
C PHE A 132 8.40 2.04 1.75
N SER A 133 8.02 1.52 2.91
CA SER A 133 6.87 2.01 3.68
C SER A 133 7.00 3.50 4.04
N LYS A 134 8.19 3.92 4.47
CA LYS A 134 8.44 5.33 4.78
C LYS A 134 8.51 6.20 3.53
N ALA A 135 9.12 5.71 2.46
CA ALA A 135 9.21 6.40 1.17
C ALA A 135 7.82 6.68 0.57
N ILE A 136 6.86 5.76 0.73
CA ILE A 136 5.47 6.00 0.31
C ILE A 136 4.94 7.26 1.00
N LEU A 137 5.01 7.36 2.32
CA LEU A 137 4.50 8.51 3.07
C LEU A 137 5.22 9.81 2.69
N GLU A 138 6.55 9.80 2.67
CA GLU A 138 7.36 10.97 2.35
C GLU A 138 7.18 11.46 0.90
N SER A 139 6.80 10.57 -0.02
CA SER A 139 6.57 10.95 -1.42
C SER A 139 5.22 11.66 -1.64
N LEU A 140 4.20 11.43 -0.82
CA LEU A 140 2.84 11.94 -1.04
C LEU A 140 2.78 13.45 -1.31
N PRO A 141 3.36 14.33 -0.48
CA PRO A 141 3.33 15.77 -0.74
C PRO A 141 4.15 16.17 -1.97
N ARG A 142 5.14 15.36 -2.39
CA ARG A 142 6.07 15.65 -3.48
C ARG A 142 5.54 15.23 -4.85
N ILE A 143 4.69 14.20 -4.90
CA ILE A 143 4.07 13.72 -6.15
C ILE A 143 2.78 14.48 -6.51
N ASN A 144 2.41 15.48 -5.72
CA ASN A 144 1.15 16.23 -5.87
C ASN A 144 -0.10 15.32 -5.94
N PHE A 145 -0.08 14.26 -5.13
CA PHE A 145 -1.20 13.33 -5.01
C PHE A 145 -1.35 12.89 -3.55
N MET A 146 -2.30 13.53 -2.87
CA MET A 146 -2.72 13.10 -1.53
C MET A 146 -3.95 12.21 -1.68
N PRO A 147 -3.85 10.91 -1.40
CA PRO A 147 -4.98 9.99 -1.52
C PRO A 147 -5.96 10.15 -0.35
N ASP A 148 -7.20 9.72 -0.57
CA ASP A 148 -8.17 9.52 0.52
C ASP A 148 -7.92 8.17 1.21
N VAL A 149 -7.47 7.18 0.43
CA VAL A 149 -7.18 5.82 0.90
C VAL A 149 -5.78 5.38 0.45
N LEU A 150 -4.97 4.95 1.41
CA LEU A 150 -3.75 4.16 1.20
C LEU A 150 -4.14 2.67 1.28
N HIS A 151 -4.14 1.99 0.14
CA HIS A 151 -4.42 0.56 0.07
C HIS A 151 -3.11 -0.22 0.13
N LEU A 152 -2.83 -0.79 1.28
CA LEU A 152 -1.60 -1.51 1.62
C LEU A 152 -1.79 -3.00 1.35
N ASN A 153 -0.75 -3.67 0.89
CA ASN A 153 -0.81 -5.07 0.53
C ASN A 153 0.34 -5.86 1.17
N ASP A 154 -0.01 -6.83 1.98
CA ASP A 154 0.89 -7.72 2.73
C ASP A 154 1.89 -6.97 3.63
N TRP A 155 2.83 -7.72 4.21
CA TRP A 155 3.80 -7.20 5.18
C TRP A 155 4.75 -6.16 4.60
N GLN A 156 5.01 -6.20 3.29
CA GLN A 156 5.95 -5.30 2.61
C GLN A 156 5.49 -3.83 2.65
N THR A 157 4.21 -3.60 2.81
CA THR A 157 3.65 -2.24 2.90
C THR A 157 2.97 -1.98 4.24
N ALA A 158 2.87 -2.99 5.10
CA ALA A 158 2.12 -2.93 6.34
C ALA A 158 2.60 -1.83 7.29
N MET A 159 3.92 -1.54 7.31
CA MET A 159 4.50 -0.52 8.18
C MET A 159 4.08 0.91 7.84
N VAL A 160 3.45 1.16 6.69
CA VAL A 160 2.82 2.46 6.39
C VAL A 160 1.77 2.81 7.45
N GLY A 161 0.99 1.83 7.93
CA GLY A 161 -0.03 2.04 8.95
C GLY A 161 0.53 2.58 10.27
N PRO A 162 1.44 1.86 10.95
CA PRO A 162 2.09 2.35 12.17
C PRO A 162 2.81 3.68 11.99
N LEU A 163 3.61 3.82 10.93
CA LEU A 163 4.33 5.06 10.66
C LEU A 163 3.38 6.25 10.50
N LEU A 164 2.31 6.10 9.72
CA LEU A 164 1.30 7.15 9.53
C LEU A 164 0.70 7.59 10.86
N LYS A 165 0.28 6.64 11.71
CA LYS A 165 -0.41 6.95 12.97
C LYS A 165 0.53 7.46 14.07
N LEU A 166 1.81 7.06 14.05
CA LEU A 166 2.78 7.38 15.12
C LEU A 166 3.70 8.55 14.79
N GLN A 167 4.07 8.72 13.52
CA GLN A 167 5.03 9.75 13.11
C GLN A 167 4.41 10.93 12.35
N TYR A 168 3.28 10.71 11.65
CA TYR A 168 2.66 11.74 10.80
C TYR A 168 1.30 12.22 11.33
N ALA A 169 0.83 11.71 12.48
CA ALA A 169 -0.49 12.05 13.02
C ALA A 169 -0.65 13.55 13.35
N ALA A 170 0.43 14.25 13.69
CA ALA A 170 0.40 15.67 14.01
C ALA A 170 0.44 16.57 12.75
N ASP A 171 0.74 16.03 11.58
CA ASP A 171 0.79 16.80 10.34
C ASP A 171 -0.62 16.86 9.70
N PRO A 172 -1.23 18.06 9.58
CA PRO A 172 -2.56 18.22 8.99
C PRO A 172 -2.70 17.66 7.57
N ALA A 173 -1.60 17.59 6.80
CA ALA A 173 -1.62 17.04 5.44
C ALA A 173 -2.02 15.56 5.41
N TYR A 174 -1.72 14.81 6.47
CA TYR A 174 -2.00 13.37 6.56
C TYR A 174 -3.27 13.04 7.35
N ALA A 175 -3.92 14.02 8.00
CA ALA A 175 -5.03 13.78 8.93
C ALA A 175 -6.26 13.11 8.29
N HIS A 176 -6.49 13.34 6.99
CA HIS A 176 -7.62 12.78 6.25
C HIS A 176 -7.36 11.38 5.72
N LEU A 177 -6.10 10.92 5.67
CA LEU A 177 -5.74 9.63 5.11
C LEU A 177 -6.37 8.47 5.90
N ARG A 178 -6.90 7.50 5.16
CA ARG A 178 -7.37 6.23 5.70
C ARG A 178 -6.55 5.10 5.10
N THR A 179 -6.37 4.03 5.88
CA THR A 179 -5.58 2.87 5.47
C THR A 179 -6.48 1.64 5.34
N LEU A 180 -6.34 0.93 4.24
CA LEU A 180 -6.87 -0.42 4.04
C LEU A 180 -5.68 -1.36 3.89
N LEU A 181 -5.56 -2.36 4.74
CA LEU A 181 -4.55 -3.42 4.61
C LEU A 181 -5.21 -4.68 4.05
N THR A 182 -4.74 -5.17 2.91
CA THR A 182 -5.14 -6.48 2.36
C THR A 182 -4.08 -7.52 2.68
N ILE A 183 -4.52 -8.63 3.29
CA ILE A 183 -3.70 -9.80 3.60
C ILE A 183 -3.96 -10.83 2.49
N HIS A 184 -2.95 -11.07 1.63
CA HIS A 184 -3.01 -12.09 0.59
C HIS A 184 -2.55 -13.43 1.12
N ASN A 185 -1.50 -13.44 1.96
CA ASN A 185 -1.00 -14.65 2.59
C ASN A 185 -0.45 -14.36 4.00
N LEU A 186 -1.19 -14.76 5.01
CA LEU A 186 -0.87 -14.51 6.42
C LEU A 186 0.42 -15.21 6.90
N ARG A 187 0.88 -16.23 6.17
CA ARG A 187 2.12 -16.94 6.51
C ARG A 187 3.36 -16.06 6.41
N TYR A 188 3.35 -15.08 5.50
CA TYR A 188 4.45 -14.14 5.33
C TYR A 188 4.18 -12.87 6.13
N GLN A 189 4.94 -12.65 7.21
CA GLN A 189 4.61 -11.62 8.20
C GLN A 189 5.65 -10.50 8.31
N GLY A 190 6.87 -10.71 7.80
CA GLY A 190 7.96 -9.76 7.98
C GLY A 190 8.33 -9.63 9.48
N ILE A 191 8.93 -10.72 10.02
CA ILE A 191 9.36 -10.80 11.41
C ILE A 191 10.85 -10.54 11.46
N PHE A 192 11.26 -9.54 12.25
CA PHE A 192 12.64 -9.07 12.32
C PHE A 192 13.06 -8.80 13.76
N ASP A 193 14.37 -8.67 13.97
CA ASP A 193 14.93 -8.37 15.27
C ASP A 193 14.35 -7.09 15.91
N ARG A 194 14.24 -7.07 17.23
CA ARG A 194 13.76 -5.92 18.00
C ARG A 194 14.48 -4.61 17.66
N GLY A 195 15.79 -4.67 17.34
CA GLY A 195 16.58 -3.50 16.98
C GLY A 195 15.98 -2.68 15.82
N PHE A 196 15.17 -3.29 14.96
CA PHE A 196 14.46 -2.60 13.88
C PHE A 196 13.54 -1.47 14.37
N MET A 197 13.01 -1.57 15.60
CA MET A 197 12.15 -0.53 16.18
C MET A 197 12.86 0.81 16.29
N ASP A 198 14.04 0.80 16.87
CA ASP A 198 14.81 2.01 17.17
C ASP A 198 15.72 2.38 16.00
N GLU A 199 16.43 1.40 15.43
CA GLU A 199 17.47 1.64 14.43
C GLU A 199 16.93 2.02 13.04
N LEU A 200 15.76 1.53 12.67
CA LEU A 200 15.16 1.77 11.35
C LEU A 200 13.87 2.59 11.44
N LEU A 201 12.95 2.18 12.28
CA LEU A 201 11.62 2.75 12.29
C LEU A 201 11.50 3.99 13.15
N SER A 202 12.47 4.24 14.06
CA SER A 202 12.43 5.32 15.05
C SER A 202 11.12 5.30 15.86
N LEU A 203 10.64 4.11 16.19
CA LEU A 203 9.48 3.86 17.03
C LEU A 203 9.99 3.47 18.41
N GLY A 204 9.77 4.29 19.41
CA GLY A 204 10.30 4.05 20.76
C GLY A 204 9.77 2.79 21.43
N ALA A 205 10.39 2.41 22.56
CA ALA A 205 10.08 1.22 23.35
C ALA A 205 8.58 1.00 23.64
N PRO A 206 7.70 2.01 23.83
CA PRO A 206 6.27 1.79 24.03
C PRO A 206 5.58 1.08 22.87
N CYS A 207 6.13 1.13 21.66
CA CYS A 207 5.55 0.42 20.50
C CYS A 207 5.92 -1.08 20.48
N PHE A 208 6.91 -1.48 21.27
CA PHE A 208 7.30 -2.89 21.47
C PHE A 208 6.45 -3.52 22.58
N ASP A 209 5.19 -3.68 22.31
CA ASP A 209 4.17 -4.21 23.21
C ASP A 209 3.46 -5.40 22.54
N PRO A 210 3.11 -6.48 23.30
CA PRO A 210 2.40 -7.64 22.77
C PRO A 210 1.07 -7.31 22.07
N ASN A 211 0.44 -6.19 22.38
CA ASN A 211 -0.77 -5.73 21.69
C ASN A 211 -0.47 -4.89 20.44
N LEU A 212 0.79 -4.52 20.19
CA LEU A 212 1.21 -3.64 19.09
C LEU A 212 2.11 -4.37 18.10
N LEU A 213 3.42 -4.13 18.12
CA LEU A 213 4.35 -4.65 17.12
C LEU A 213 5.17 -5.86 17.59
N GLU A 214 5.24 -6.09 18.91
CA GLU A 214 5.99 -7.21 19.48
C GLU A 214 5.35 -8.55 19.10
N PHE A 215 6.16 -9.51 18.68
CA PHE A 215 5.76 -10.88 18.38
C PHE A 215 6.89 -11.86 18.72
N ASN A 216 6.75 -12.61 19.80
CA ASN A 216 7.74 -13.59 20.28
C ASN A 216 9.16 -13.00 20.42
N GLY A 217 9.29 -11.81 20.98
CA GLY A 217 10.56 -11.10 21.17
C GLY A 217 11.06 -10.36 19.93
N CYS A 218 10.37 -10.44 18.82
CA CYS A 218 10.70 -9.80 17.53
C CYS A 218 9.69 -8.71 17.18
N VAL A 219 9.98 -7.92 16.16
CA VAL A 219 9.04 -6.99 15.52
C VAL A 219 8.35 -7.68 14.37
N ASN A 220 7.03 -7.62 14.31
CA ASN A 220 6.23 -8.19 13.23
C ASN A 220 5.55 -7.08 12.43
N PHE A 221 5.96 -6.89 11.17
CA PHE A 221 5.47 -5.80 10.30
C PHE A 221 4.00 -5.97 9.95
N LEU A 222 3.57 -7.19 9.60
CA LEU A 222 2.18 -7.46 9.28
C LEU A 222 1.27 -7.23 10.48
N LYS A 223 1.71 -7.67 11.67
CA LYS A 223 1.01 -7.40 12.93
C LYS A 223 0.83 -5.89 13.15
N GLY A 224 1.89 -5.11 12.96
CA GLY A 224 1.81 -3.66 13.02
C GLY A 224 0.76 -3.10 12.06
N GLY A 225 0.75 -3.57 10.82
CA GLY A 225 -0.27 -3.20 9.84
C GLY A 225 -1.69 -3.55 10.28
N ILE A 226 -1.90 -4.78 10.81
CA ILE A 226 -3.21 -5.24 11.33
C ILE A 226 -3.69 -4.34 12.48
N VAL A 227 -2.80 -3.99 13.40
CA VAL A 227 -3.13 -3.16 14.58
C VAL A 227 -3.51 -1.74 14.16
N TYR A 228 -2.75 -1.13 13.26
CA TYR A 228 -2.87 0.30 12.95
C TYR A 228 -3.70 0.64 11.71
N ALA A 229 -4.06 -0.32 10.85
CA ALA A 229 -4.91 -0.05 9.69
C ALA A 229 -6.34 0.35 10.12
N ASP A 230 -6.96 1.28 9.38
CA ASP A 230 -8.36 1.66 9.63
C ASP A 230 -9.32 0.52 9.24
N ARG A 231 -9.00 -0.24 8.19
CA ARG A 231 -9.72 -1.44 7.73
C ARG A 231 -8.73 -2.52 7.29
N ILE A 232 -9.19 -3.76 7.37
CA ILE A 232 -8.42 -4.94 6.96
C ILE A 232 -9.27 -5.74 5.98
N SER A 233 -8.67 -6.20 4.90
CA SER A 233 -9.32 -7.16 4.01
C SER A 233 -8.43 -8.38 3.78
N THR A 234 -9.06 -9.45 3.35
CA THR A 234 -8.36 -10.64 2.83
C THR A 234 -9.12 -11.22 1.64
N VAL A 235 -8.52 -12.19 0.97
CA VAL A 235 -8.84 -12.61 -0.39
C VAL A 235 -10.08 -13.49 -0.53
N SER A 236 -10.76 -13.85 0.57
CA SER A 236 -12.07 -14.50 0.50
C SER A 236 -12.83 -14.43 1.84
N PRO A 237 -14.18 -14.52 1.82
CA PRO A 237 -14.97 -14.62 3.05
C PRO A 237 -14.65 -15.87 3.89
N THR A 238 -14.26 -16.97 3.24
CA THR A 238 -13.83 -18.18 3.92
C THR A 238 -12.51 -17.96 4.64
N TYR A 239 -11.53 -17.43 3.93
CA TYR A 239 -10.21 -17.14 4.51
C TYR A 239 -10.30 -16.12 5.65
N ALA A 240 -11.17 -15.12 5.56
CA ALA A 240 -11.42 -14.19 6.67
C ALA A 240 -11.88 -14.88 7.96
N ARG A 241 -12.64 -15.97 7.88
CA ARG A 241 -13.02 -16.80 9.05
C ARG A 241 -11.91 -17.73 9.51
N GLU A 242 -11.19 -18.33 8.57
CA GLU A 242 -10.10 -19.26 8.85
C GLU A 242 -8.96 -18.60 9.63
N ILE A 243 -8.52 -17.42 9.23
CA ILE A 243 -7.42 -16.69 9.90
C ILE A 243 -7.74 -16.21 11.31
N LEU A 244 -9.01 -16.27 11.75
CA LEU A 244 -9.42 -16.03 13.14
C LEU A 244 -9.21 -17.25 14.04
N THR A 245 -8.87 -18.41 13.46
CA THR A 245 -8.65 -19.64 14.23
C THR A 245 -7.16 -19.88 14.49
N PRO A 246 -6.80 -20.54 15.62
CA PRO A 246 -5.38 -20.83 15.90
C PRO A 246 -4.67 -21.65 14.82
N TYR A 247 -5.40 -22.50 14.10
CA TYR A 247 -4.83 -23.37 13.07
C TYR A 247 -4.37 -22.61 11.82
N TYR A 248 -5.15 -21.61 11.37
CA TYR A 248 -4.85 -20.83 10.16
C TYR A 248 -4.34 -19.43 10.46
N GLY A 249 -4.36 -19.00 11.73
CA GLY A 249 -4.01 -17.63 12.12
C GLY A 249 -2.51 -17.36 12.21
N GLU A 250 -1.66 -18.39 12.02
CA GLU A 250 -0.19 -18.25 12.01
C GLU A 250 0.35 -17.46 13.23
N GLY A 251 -0.30 -17.63 14.39
CA GLY A 251 0.00 -16.91 15.64
C GLY A 251 -0.58 -15.49 15.72
N LEU A 252 -1.27 -15.00 14.69
CA LEU A 252 -1.93 -13.69 14.66
C LEU A 252 -3.44 -13.75 14.86
N ASP A 253 -4.02 -14.94 15.08
CA ASP A 253 -5.46 -15.15 15.30
C ASP A 253 -6.01 -14.29 16.44
N GLY A 254 -5.27 -14.13 17.54
CA GLY A 254 -5.67 -13.27 18.67
C GLY A 254 -5.80 -11.80 18.28
N VAL A 255 -4.81 -11.28 17.54
CA VAL A 255 -4.82 -9.89 17.03
C VAL A 255 -5.93 -9.69 16.00
N LEU A 256 -6.14 -10.67 15.11
CA LEU A 256 -7.20 -10.62 14.10
C LEU A 256 -8.59 -10.67 14.73
N ARG A 257 -8.82 -11.51 15.74
CA ARG A 257 -10.08 -11.52 16.52
C ARG A 257 -10.35 -10.17 17.21
N ALA A 258 -9.31 -9.54 17.78
CA ALA A 258 -9.44 -8.21 18.38
C ALA A 258 -9.82 -7.14 17.34
N ARG A 259 -9.57 -7.39 16.06
CA ARG A 259 -9.85 -6.51 14.91
C ARG A 259 -10.95 -7.05 13.99
N GLU A 260 -11.73 -8.04 14.40
CA GLU A 260 -12.74 -8.71 13.58
C GLU A 260 -13.75 -7.74 12.96
N ASN A 261 -14.18 -6.73 13.70
CA ASN A 261 -15.10 -5.68 13.20
C ASN A 261 -14.51 -4.81 12.08
N ALA A 262 -13.19 -4.83 11.90
CA ALA A 262 -12.48 -4.12 10.84
C ALA A 262 -12.10 -5.03 9.67
N LEU A 263 -12.24 -6.37 9.84
CA LEU A 263 -11.84 -7.38 8.85
C LEU A 263 -13.00 -7.74 7.92
N ILE A 264 -12.72 -7.80 6.63
CA ILE A 264 -13.64 -8.28 5.60
C ILE A 264 -12.94 -9.22 4.62
N GLY A 265 -13.61 -10.28 4.21
CA GLY A 265 -13.15 -11.16 3.13
C GLY A 265 -13.77 -10.75 1.79
N LEU A 266 -12.94 -10.45 0.81
CA LEU A 266 -13.34 -10.08 -0.54
C LEU A 266 -12.69 -11.05 -1.54
N ILE A 267 -13.48 -11.64 -2.43
CA ILE A 267 -12.93 -12.51 -3.48
C ILE A 267 -12.22 -11.64 -4.51
N ASN A 268 -10.99 -12.02 -4.87
CA ASN A 268 -10.25 -11.36 -5.93
C ASN A 268 -10.99 -11.51 -7.27
N GLY A 269 -11.09 -10.39 -7.99
CA GLY A 269 -11.55 -10.41 -9.38
C GLY A 269 -10.48 -10.97 -10.32
N ILE A 270 -10.88 -11.26 -11.53
CA ILE A 270 -9.99 -11.71 -12.62
C ILE A 270 -9.96 -10.60 -13.68
N ASP A 271 -8.76 -10.26 -14.17
CA ASP A 271 -8.64 -9.41 -15.37
C ASP A 271 -9.03 -10.22 -16.59
N THR A 272 -10.27 -10.07 -17.02
CA THR A 272 -10.85 -10.81 -18.17
C THR A 272 -10.24 -10.40 -19.52
N ALA A 273 -9.50 -9.30 -19.58
CA ALA A 273 -8.76 -8.93 -20.79
C ALA A 273 -7.41 -9.66 -20.86
N TYR A 274 -6.79 -9.92 -19.71
CA TYR A 274 -5.53 -10.65 -19.62
C TYR A 274 -5.73 -12.19 -19.62
N PHE A 275 -6.76 -12.66 -18.89
CA PHE A 275 -7.15 -14.09 -18.84
C PHE A 275 -8.37 -14.32 -19.73
N ASN A 276 -8.22 -14.13 -21.04
CA ASN A 276 -9.31 -14.32 -22.00
C ASN A 276 -9.15 -15.69 -22.69
N PRO A 277 -10.01 -16.69 -22.41
CA PRO A 277 -9.90 -18.00 -23.05
C PRO A 277 -10.17 -17.99 -24.56
N ALA A 278 -10.60 -16.86 -25.14
CA ALA A 278 -10.73 -16.72 -26.59
C ALA A 278 -9.41 -16.34 -27.29
N ASP A 279 -8.42 -15.93 -26.54
CA ASP A 279 -7.09 -15.51 -27.04
C ASP A 279 -6.00 -16.58 -26.79
N ASP A 280 -6.38 -17.77 -26.23
CA ASP A 280 -5.51 -18.92 -25.96
C ASP A 280 -5.33 -19.85 -27.20
#